data_29315325feaa16ac8cfb9018112cd6f3
#
_entry.id   29315325feaa16ac8cfb9018112cd6f3
#
_cell.length_a   1.000
_cell.length_b   1.000
_cell.length_c   1.000
_cell.angle_alpha   90.00
_cell.angle_beta   90.00
_cell.angle_gamma   90.00
#
_symmetry.space_group_name_H-M   'P 1'
#
loop_
_entity.id
_entity.type
_entity.pdbx_description
1 polymer ?
#
loop_
_entity_poly.entity_id
_entity_poly.type
_entity_poly.pdbx_seq_one_letter_code
_entity_poly.pdbx_strand_id
1 'polypeptide(L)'
;MEASITLKKVGKLIDDKTIVAGLTFGIERGSLVAIIGANDTGKSVLLKLISGFERPDFGNIFIHGLDMQKRKNRTRQLIGYVPHETDLDPWLTLEQNIRFSSLLFNVSDL
;
A
#
# COMPACT_ATOMS: atom_id res chain seq x y z
N MET A 1 -0.15 -13.85 -17.58
CA MET A 1 -0.98 -12.70 -17.22
C MET A 1 -0.16 -11.72 -16.40
N GLU A 2 -0.29 -10.45 -16.71
CA GLU A 2 0.47 -9.42 -16.02
C GLU A 2 -0.06 -9.20 -14.60
N ALA A 3 0.83 -9.20 -13.61
CA ALA A 3 0.44 -8.93 -12.24
C ALA A 3 0.24 -7.42 -12.02
N SER A 4 -0.84 -7.04 -11.35
CA SER A 4 -1.06 -5.66 -10.98
C SER A 4 -0.20 -5.25 -9.78
N ILE A 5 0.07 -6.17 -8.88
CA ILE A 5 0.96 -5.97 -7.72
C ILE A 5 1.95 -7.12 -7.67
N THR A 6 3.23 -6.80 -7.54
CA THR A 6 4.28 -7.82 -7.40
C THR A 6 5.19 -7.45 -6.24
N LEU A 7 5.40 -8.39 -5.32
CA LEU A 7 6.37 -8.27 -4.24
C LEU A 7 7.52 -9.23 -4.51
N LYS A 8 8.75 -8.73 -4.39
CA LYS A 8 9.96 -9.55 -4.56
C LYS A 8 10.82 -9.44 -3.31
N LYS A 9 10.86 -10.50 -2.52
CA LYS A 9 11.68 -10.62 -1.31
C LYS A 9 11.49 -9.45 -0.34
N VAL A 10 10.24 -9.02 -0.18
CA VAL A 10 9.91 -7.86 0.65
C VAL A 10 10.03 -8.21 2.13
N GLY A 11 10.77 -7.39 2.86
CA GLY A 11 10.92 -7.51 4.29
C GLY A 11 10.79 -6.16 4.99
N LYS A 12 10.27 -6.18 6.22
CA LYS A 12 10.10 -4.99 7.04
C LYS A 12 10.43 -5.30 8.49
N LEU A 13 11.24 -4.43 9.08
CA LEU A 13 11.61 -4.45 10.50
C LEU A 13 10.97 -3.24 11.19
N ILE A 14 10.45 -3.48 12.39
CA ILE A 14 9.97 -2.41 13.27
C ILE A 14 10.59 -2.65 14.63
N ASP A 15 11.34 -1.66 15.15
CA ASP A 15 12.07 -1.75 16.41
C ASP A 15 12.95 -3.02 16.49
N ASP A 16 13.74 -3.25 15.43
CA ASP A 16 14.63 -4.40 15.25
C ASP A 16 13.92 -5.77 15.24
N LYS A 17 12.59 -5.75 15.14
CA LYS A 17 11.78 -6.95 15.08
C LYS A 17 11.27 -7.15 13.66
N THR A 18 11.49 -8.35 13.10
CA THR A 18 11.02 -8.69 11.76
C THR A 18 9.50 -8.85 11.78
N ILE A 19 8.81 -7.97 11.07
CA ILE A 19 7.34 -8.01 10.95
C ILE A 19 6.94 -8.72 9.67
N VAL A 20 7.66 -8.46 8.57
CA VAL A 20 7.46 -9.11 7.28
C VAL A 20 8.80 -9.67 6.84
N ALA A 21 8.86 -10.95 6.48
CA ALA A 21 10.09 -11.66 6.18
C ALA A 21 10.07 -12.23 4.76
N GLY A 22 10.80 -11.56 3.84
CA GLY A 22 11.10 -12.09 2.51
C GLY A 22 9.91 -12.53 1.67
N LEU A 23 8.83 -11.79 1.68
CA LEU A 23 7.64 -12.14 0.92
C LEU A 23 7.83 -11.96 -0.58
N THR A 24 7.48 -13.00 -1.33
CA THR A 24 7.47 -12.96 -2.80
C THR A 24 6.14 -13.51 -3.28
N PHE A 25 5.33 -12.66 -3.91
CA PHE A 25 4.08 -13.08 -4.54
C PHE A 25 3.59 -12.01 -5.52
N GLY A 26 2.64 -12.38 -6.34
CA GLY A 26 1.99 -11.46 -7.26
C GLY A 26 0.49 -11.54 -7.16
N ILE A 27 -0.19 -10.44 -7.46
CA ILE A 27 -1.65 -10.36 -7.53
C ILE A 27 -2.00 -10.05 -8.97
N GLU A 28 -2.74 -10.94 -9.61
CA GLU A 28 -3.14 -10.79 -11.02
C GLU A 28 -4.17 -9.66 -11.18
N ARG A 29 -4.15 -9.05 -12.34
CA ARG A 29 -5.14 -8.04 -12.72
C ARG A 29 -6.55 -8.63 -12.62
N GLY A 30 -7.47 -7.83 -12.07
CA GLY A 30 -8.88 -8.21 -11.97
C GLY A 30 -9.19 -9.24 -10.91
N SER A 31 -8.21 -9.62 -10.08
CA SER A 31 -8.44 -10.57 -9.00
C SER A 31 -8.84 -9.88 -7.69
N LEU A 32 -9.54 -10.62 -6.86
CA LEU A 32 -9.85 -10.23 -5.48
C LEU A 32 -9.06 -11.14 -4.56
N VAL A 33 -8.22 -10.56 -3.73
CA VAL A 33 -7.33 -11.30 -2.83
C VAL A 33 -7.59 -10.90 -1.39
N ALA A 34 -7.70 -11.89 -0.51
CA ALA A 34 -7.84 -11.67 0.92
C ALA A 34 -6.55 -12.07 1.64
N ILE A 35 -6.11 -11.20 2.55
CA ILE A 35 -4.99 -11.49 3.43
C ILE A 35 -5.57 -11.87 4.79
N ILE A 36 -5.35 -13.12 5.19
CA ILE A 36 -5.94 -13.68 6.40
C ILE A 36 -4.83 -13.97 7.40
N GLY A 37 -5.06 -13.61 8.64
CA GLY A 37 -4.13 -13.88 9.74
C GLY A 37 -4.68 -13.36 11.05
N ALA A 38 -4.12 -13.81 12.16
CA ALA A 38 -4.45 -13.30 13.47
C ALA A 38 -4.03 -11.84 13.62
N ASN A 39 -4.54 -11.16 14.63
CA ASN A 39 -4.10 -9.81 14.96
C ASN A 39 -2.60 -9.82 15.26
N ASP A 40 -1.93 -8.70 14.94
CA ASP A 40 -0.49 -8.52 15.17
C ASP A 40 0.42 -9.44 14.33
N THR A 41 -0.08 -9.95 13.19
CA THR A 41 0.72 -10.77 12.28
C THR A 41 1.34 -9.98 11.12
N GLY A 42 1.27 -8.65 11.16
CA GLY A 42 1.86 -7.80 10.16
C GLY A 42 0.97 -7.48 8.95
N LYS A 43 -0.33 -7.83 9.00
CA LYS A 43 -1.26 -7.55 7.89
C LYS A 43 -1.36 -6.06 7.58
N SER A 44 -1.51 -5.24 8.61
CA SER A 44 -1.61 -3.78 8.45
C SER A 44 -0.33 -3.19 7.87
N VAL A 45 0.83 -3.70 8.31
CA VAL A 45 2.12 -3.29 7.80
C VAL A 45 2.25 -3.67 6.33
N LEU A 46 1.83 -4.87 5.95
CA LEU A 46 1.87 -5.33 4.57
C LEU A 46 1.02 -4.44 3.66
N LEU A 47 -0.19 -4.08 4.09
CA LEU A 47 -1.05 -3.17 3.33
C LEU A 47 -0.44 -1.79 3.19
N LYS A 48 0.21 -1.27 4.23
CA LYS A 48 0.92 0.01 4.17
C LYS A 48 2.10 -0.05 3.20
N LEU A 49 2.82 -1.16 3.15
CA LEU A 49 3.91 -1.36 2.20
C LEU A 49 3.39 -1.34 0.75
N ILE A 50 2.31 -2.08 0.49
CA ILE A 50 1.71 -2.17 -0.85
C ILE A 50 1.15 -0.82 -1.29
N SER A 51 0.58 -0.05 -0.37
CA SER A 51 0.02 1.26 -0.68
C SER A 51 1.05 2.39 -0.77
N GLY A 52 2.29 2.13 -0.37
CA GLY A 52 3.35 3.12 -0.41
C GLY A 52 3.46 4.01 0.82
N PHE A 53 2.66 3.77 1.87
CA PHE A 53 2.76 4.53 3.12
C PHE A 53 3.95 4.12 3.98
N GLU A 54 4.42 2.90 3.82
CA GLU A 54 5.63 2.40 4.47
C GLU A 54 6.63 1.97 3.42
N ARG A 55 7.90 2.09 3.75
CA ARG A 55 8.99 1.69 2.88
C ARG A 55 9.51 0.32 3.31
N PRO A 56 9.70 -0.64 2.39
CA PRO A 56 10.32 -1.92 2.77
C PRO A 56 11.79 -1.72 3.12
N ASP A 57 12.28 -2.49 4.08
CA ASP A 57 13.70 -2.51 4.42
C ASP A 57 14.48 -3.37 3.41
N PHE A 58 13.84 -4.39 2.87
CA PHE A 58 14.41 -5.28 1.85
C PHE A 58 13.38 -5.52 0.75
N GLY A 59 13.89 -5.82 -0.43
CA GLY A 59 13.06 -6.22 -1.55
C GLY A 59 12.42 -5.06 -2.30
N ASN A 60 11.60 -5.41 -3.27
CA ASN A 60 10.97 -4.44 -4.17
C ASN A 60 9.48 -4.71 -4.32
N ILE A 61 8.72 -3.65 -4.48
CA ILE A 61 7.29 -3.71 -4.75
C ILE A 61 7.05 -3.02 -6.09
N PHE A 62 6.30 -3.70 -6.96
CA PHE A 62 5.95 -3.19 -8.28
C PHE A 62 4.44 -3.07 -8.41
N ILE A 63 3.97 -1.94 -8.91
CA ILE A 63 2.57 -1.68 -9.22
C ILE A 63 2.47 -1.51 -10.73
N HIS A 64 1.73 -2.39 -11.37
CA HIS A 64 1.63 -2.45 -12.85
C HIS A 64 3.01 -2.41 -13.52
N GLY A 65 3.96 -3.14 -12.96
CA GLY A 65 5.33 -3.19 -13.48
C GLY A 65 6.22 -2.02 -13.10
N LEU A 66 5.70 -1.01 -12.42
CA LEU A 66 6.48 0.15 -12.01
C LEU A 66 7.04 -0.04 -10.59
N ASP A 67 8.34 0.17 -10.44
CA ASP A 67 8.99 0.10 -9.13
C ASP A 67 8.48 1.22 -8.24
N MET A 68 7.89 0.86 -7.11
CA MET A 68 7.28 1.82 -6.19
C MET A 68 8.30 2.80 -5.61
N GLN A 69 9.54 2.40 -5.39
CA GLN A 69 10.57 3.28 -4.84
C GLN A 69 11.06 4.31 -5.88
N LYS A 70 11.12 3.91 -7.14
CA LYS A 70 11.60 4.77 -8.23
C LYS A 70 10.50 5.65 -8.81
N ARG A 71 9.26 5.19 -8.77
CA ARG A 71 8.11 5.86 -9.39
C ARG A 71 6.99 6.11 -8.38
N LYS A 72 7.34 6.64 -7.22
CA LYS A 72 6.42 6.78 -6.08
C LYS A 72 5.15 7.57 -6.41
N ASN A 73 5.29 8.70 -7.06
CA ASN A 73 4.12 9.53 -7.41
C ASN A 73 3.21 8.83 -8.42
N ARG A 74 3.81 8.16 -9.39
CA ARG A 74 3.05 7.44 -10.42
C ARG A 74 2.31 6.24 -9.83
N THR A 75 2.97 5.45 -8.99
CA THR A 75 2.34 4.28 -8.36
C THR A 75 1.21 4.67 -7.42
N ARG A 76 1.34 5.79 -6.70
CA ARG A 76 0.27 6.29 -5.83
C ARG A 76 -1.01 6.61 -6.58
N GLN A 77 -0.92 7.11 -7.81
CA GLN A 77 -2.08 7.39 -8.66
C GLN A 77 -2.82 6.11 -9.06
N LEU A 78 -2.16 4.97 -9.01
CA LEU A 78 -2.70 3.67 -9.42
C LEU A 78 -3.32 2.89 -8.26
N ILE A 79 -3.25 3.42 -7.04
CA ILE A 79 -3.67 2.72 -5.82
C ILE A 79 -4.76 3.52 -5.10
N GLY A 80 -5.79 2.81 -4.63
CA GLY A 80 -6.71 3.32 -3.63
C GLY A 80 -6.48 2.55 -2.33
N TYR A 81 -6.40 3.25 -1.21
CA TYR A 81 -6.14 2.64 0.09
C TYR A 81 -7.20 3.07 1.10
N VAL A 82 -7.83 2.07 1.73
CA VAL A 82 -8.77 2.29 2.82
C VAL A 82 -8.14 1.75 4.10
N PRO A 83 -7.70 2.62 5.01
CA PRO A 83 -7.06 2.17 6.24
C PRO A 83 -8.05 1.50 7.19
N HIS A 84 -7.51 0.70 8.13
CA HIS A 84 -8.31 0.01 9.15
C HIS A 84 -9.04 1.02 10.05
N GLU A 85 -8.36 2.09 10.44
CA GLU A 85 -8.95 3.19 11.18
C GLU A 85 -9.29 4.32 10.21
N THR A 86 -10.46 4.95 10.44
CA THR A 86 -10.85 6.09 9.62
C THR A 86 -9.96 7.27 9.93
N ASP A 87 -9.21 7.73 8.93
CA ASP A 87 -8.40 8.94 9.04
C ASP A 87 -9.20 10.19 8.67
N LEU A 88 -10.52 10.15 8.89
CA LEU A 88 -11.35 11.32 8.68
C LEU A 88 -11.09 12.34 9.77
N ASP A 89 -10.79 13.55 9.36
CA ASP A 89 -10.66 14.68 10.28
C ASP A 89 -12.06 15.16 10.68
N PRO A 90 -12.44 15.05 11.96
CA PRO A 90 -13.77 15.45 12.41
C PRO A 90 -14.04 16.96 12.28
N TRP A 91 -12.98 17.76 12.14
CA TRP A 91 -13.09 19.21 11.96
C TRP A 91 -13.29 19.64 10.51
N LEU A 92 -13.20 18.69 9.58
CA LEU A 92 -13.39 18.94 8.15
C LEU A 92 -14.72 18.35 7.67
N THR A 93 -15.28 18.92 6.62
CA THR A 93 -16.44 18.35 5.95
C THR A 93 -16.03 17.08 5.20
N LEU A 94 -17.02 16.28 4.79
CA LEU A 94 -16.76 15.10 3.97
C LEU A 94 -16.04 15.46 2.67
N GLU A 95 -16.48 16.52 2.00
CA GLU A 95 -15.84 17.01 0.78
C GLU A 95 -14.37 17.37 1.01
N GLN A 96 -14.08 18.10 2.10
CA GLN A 96 -12.72 18.47 2.46
C GLN A 96 -11.85 17.24 2.74
N ASN A 97 -12.40 16.24 3.43
CA ASN A 97 -11.69 14.98 3.68
C ASN A 97 -11.34 14.26 2.38
N ILE A 98 -12.30 14.19 1.45
CA ILE A 98 -12.09 13.56 0.14
C ILE A 98 -11.03 14.31 -0.65
N ARG A 99 -11.06 15.63 -0.68
CA ARG A 99 -10.07 16.45 -1.38
C ARG A 99 -8.68 16.26 -0.80
N PHE A 100 -8.56 16.21 0.53
CA PHE A 100 -7.29 15.97 1.19
C PHE A 100 -6.72 14.60 0.81
N SER A 101 -7.53 13.55 0.84
CA SER A 101 -7.11 12.21 0.43
C SER A 101 -6.67 12.16 -1.03
N SER A 102 -7.38 12.88 -1.91
CA SER A 102 -7.01 12.91 -3.33
C SER A 102 -5.64 13.56 -3.55
N LEU A 103 -5.29 14.56 -2.76
CA LEU A 103 -3.96 15.17 -2.82
C LEU A 103 -2.86 14.20 -2.41
N LEU A 104 -3.11 13.38 -1.38
CA LEU A 104 -2.16 12.36 -0.94
C LEU A 104 -1.86 11.33 -2.01
N PHE A 105 -2.85 10.99 -2.85
CA PHE A 105 -2.71 10.01 -3.93
C PHE A 105 -2.53 10.65 -5.31
N ASN A 106 -2.29 11.97 -5.37
CA ASN A 106 -2.07 12.69 -6.62
C ASN A 106 -3.22 12.52 -7.63
N VAL A 107 -4.46 12.46 -7.13
CA VAL A 107 -5.65 12.39 -7.96
C VAL A 107 -6.13 13.80 -8.25
N SER A 108 -6.35 14.12 -9.51
CA SER A 108 -6.91 15.40 -9.95
C SER A 108 -8.35 15.22 -10.39
N ASP A 109 -9.05 16.32 -10.58
CA ASP A 109 -10.41 16.34 -11.16
C ASP A 109 -11.48 15.61 -10.32
N LEU A 110 -11.47 15.87 -9.04
CA LEU A 110 -12.57 15.43 -8.17
C LEU A 110 -13.71 16.43 -8.18
#